data_41736cba0b19551eb99a0da7d8946e1b
#
_entry.id   41736cba0b19551eb99a0da7d8946e1b
#
_cell.length_a   1.000
_cell.length_b   1.000
_cell.length_c   1.000
_cell.angle_alpha   90.00
_cell.angle_beta   90.00
_cell.angle_gamma   90.00
#
_symmetry.space_group_name_H-M   'P 1'
#
loop_
_entity.id
_entity.type
_entity.pdbx_description
1 polymer ?
#
loop_
_entity_poly.entity_id
_entity_poly.type
_entity_poly.pdbx_seq_one_letter_code
_entity_poly.pdbx_strand_id
1 'polypeptide(L)'
;MNQRLPDDTPEKSPQRQRELPDPDEGVRPLPWFLTMFLGAMAMWGAFYIYSTPSGEESSYGDQRTTTSLRPPVAAVNAAQKADGKQIYIGKCAACHQATGLGIPGVFPPLAGSEWVVGDEKILTSIMLHGVNGEMEVKGTVYKGAMPAWKSLSDGDLAAVMSYIRSDWGNKSAEIETGIVAAQRDATKSRTEPYKGGQELKSGG
;
A
#
# COMPACT_ATOMS: atom_id res chain seq x y z
N MET A 1 67.74 -2.39 32.13
CA MET A 1 67.54 -3.14 30.87
C MET A 1 66.12 -3.04 30.53
N ASN A 2 65.80 -2.10 29.62
CA ASN A 2 64.39 -1.84 29.20
C ASN A 2 64.20 -2.53 27.82
N GLN A 3 63.63 -3.72 27.83
CA GLN A 3 63.24 -4.42 26.58
C GLN A 3 61.97 -3.79 26.08
N ARG A 4 62.06 -3.05 24.97
CA ARG A 4 60.90 -2.69 24.14
C ARG A 4 60.40 -3.97 23.48
N LEU A 5 59.14 -4.28 23.74
CA LEU A 5 58.39 -5.30 23.00
C LEU A 5 58.31 -4.86 21.52
N PRO A 6 58.40 -5.78 20.57
CA PRO A 6 58.23 -5.45 19.15
C PRO A 6 56.78 -4.96 18.92
N ASP A 7 56.72 -3.89 18.14
CA ASP A 7 55.44 -3.27 17.69
C ASP A 7 54.75 -4.21 16.68
N ASP A 8 53.87 -5.08 17.17
CA ASP A 8 52.99 -5.92 16.35
C ASP A 8 51.84 -5.06 15.79
N THR A 9 52.20 -4.07 14.98
CA THR A 9 51.18 -3.40 14.15
C THR A 9 50.83 -4.35 13.01
N PRO A 10 49.60 -4.87 12.94
CA PRO A 10 49.16 -5.70 11.82
C PRO A 10 49.26 -4.88 10.53
N GLU A 11 50.03 -5.40 9.57
CA GLU A 11 50.21 -4.84 8.25
C GLU A 11 48.85 -4.49 7.66
N LYS A 12 48.57 -3.18 7.51
CA LYS A 12 47.27 -2.69 7.01
C LYS A 12 47.08 -3.19 5.60
N SER A 13 46.01 -3.96 5.39
CA SER A 13 45.62 -4.44 4.07
C SER A 13 45.55 -3.28 3.06
N PRO A 14 45.82 -3.49 1.76
CA PRO A 14 45.76 -2.43 0.74
C PRO A 14 44.44 -1.69 0.65
N GLN A 15 43.34 -2.28 1.16
CA GLN A 15 42.04 -1.66 1.24
C GLN A 15 41.92 -0.60 2.34
N ARG A 16 42.57 -0.84 3.51
CA ARG A 16 42.61 0.12 4.63
C ARG A 16 43.55 1.31 4.37
N GLN A 17 44.49 1.21 3.43
CA GLN A 17 45.35 2.33 3.06
C GLN A 17 44.63 3.41 2.23
N ARG A 18 43.44 3.14 1.72
CA ARG A 18 42.60 4.10 0.97
C ARG A 18 41.60 4.85 1.85
N GLU A 19 41.43 4.42 3.08
CA GLU A 19 40.56 5.12 4.03
C GLU A 19 41.35 6.28 4.62
N LEU A 20 40.80 7.47 4.53
CA LEU A 20 41.31 8.62 5.27
C LEU A 20 41.33 8.25 6.75
N PRO A 21 42.35 8.67 7.51
CA PRO A 21 42.36 8.44 8.95
C PRO A 21 41.07 8.98 9.54
N ASP A 22 40.40 8.15 10.35
CA ASP A 22 39.19 8.59 11.06
C ASP A 22 39.51 9.90 11.79
N PRO A 23 38.66 10.91 11.67
CA PRO A 23 38.83 12.14 12.40
C PRO A 23 38.93 11.82 13.88
N ASP A 24 40.00 12.27 14.53
CA ASP A 24 40.19 12.13 15.98
C ASP A 24 38.99 12.73 16.68
N GLU A 25 38.15 11.88 17.22
CA GLU A 25 37.06 12.30 18.11
C GLU A 25 37.70 12.80 19.42
N GLY A 26 38.21 14.02 19.36
CA GLY A 26 38.68 14.68 20.55
C GLY A 26 37.56 14.75 21.55
N VAL A 27 37.69 14.07 22.68
CA VAL A 27 36.76 14.14 23.83
C VAL A 27 36.76 15.58 24.35
N ARG A 28 36.04 16.45 23.65
CA ARG A 28 35.75 17.82 24.13
C ARG A 28 34.53 17.74 24.99
N PRO A 29 34.59 18.06 26.28
CA PRO A 29 33.39 18.08 27.10
C PRO A 29 32.44 19.09 26.53
N LEU A 30 31.18 18.67 26.37
CA LEU A 30 30.11 19.57 25.91
C LEU A 30 30.08 20.82 26.82
N PRO A 31 29.98 22.01 26.26
CA PRO A 31 29.86 23.21 27.07
C PRO A 31 28.69 23.09 28.04
N TRP A 32 28.89 23.39 29.28
CA TRP A 32 27.86 23.22 30.34
C TRP A 32 26.54 23.95 30.03
N PHE A 33 26.59 25.10 29.35
CA PHE A 33 25.39 25.82 28.94
C PHE A 33 24.57 25.05 27.89
N LEU A 34 25.21 24.23 27.02
CA LEU A 34 24.50 23.40 26.04
C LEU A 34 23.75 22.27 26.71
N THR A 35 24.35 21.64 27.73
CA THR A 35 23.67 20.58 28.52
C THR A 35 22.49 21.17 29.31
N MET A 36 22.65 22.35 29.86
CA MET A 36 21.56 23.06 30.54
C MET A 36 20.44 23.44 29.57
N PHE A 37 20.77 23.91 28.37
CA PHE A 37 19.80 24.26 27.37
C PHE A 37 19.00 23.02 26.89
N LEU A 38 19.69 21.91 26.60
CA LEU A 38 19.05 20.65 26.22
C LEU A 38 18.15 20.11 27.35
N GLY A 39 18.59 20.19 28.58
CA GLY A 39 17.78 19.83 29.76
C GLY A 39 16.54 20.70 29.90
N ALA A 40 16.66 21.99 29.72
CA ALA A 40 15.52 22.92 29.74
C ALA A 40 14.53 22.66 28.61
N MET A 41 15.00 22.36 27.41
CA MET A 41 14.16 21.98 26.26
C MET A 41 13.43 20.65 26.54
N ALA A 42 14.11 19.67 27.08
CA ALA A 42 13.49 18.39 27.44
C ALA A 42 12.39 18.56 28.49
N MET A 43 12.65 19.34 29.55
CA MET A 43 11.66 19.64 30.57
C MET A 43 10.47 20.43 30.01
N TRP A 44 10.75 21.41 29.15
CA TRP A 44 9.67 22.17 28.49
C TRP A 44 8.82 21.28 27.59
N GLY A 45 9.45 20.39 26.82
CA GLY A 45 8.74 19.41 25.97
C GLY A 45 7.86 18.45 26.80
N ALA A 46 8.39 17.95 27.91
CA ALA A 46 7.62 17.09 28.83
C ALA A 46 6.44 17.85 29.47
N PHE A 47 6.67 19.09 29.90
CA PHE A 47 5.62 19.95 30.42
C PHE A 47 4.56 20.25 29.35
N TYR A 48 4.98 20.54 28.12
CA TYR A 48 4.08 20.80 27.01
C TYR A 48 3.19 19.59 26.71
N ILE A 49 3.78 18.39 26.62
CA ILE A 49 3.03 17.15 26.38
C ILE A 49 2.05 16.88 27.53
N TYR A 50 2.46 17.09 28.77
CA TYR A 50 1.62 16.88 29.93
C TYR A 50 0.48 17.90 30.05
N SER A 51 0.74 19.17 29.72
CA SER A 51 -0.22 20.26 29.86
C SER A 51 -1.16 20.43 28.68
N THR A 52 -0.82 19.82 27.51
CA THR A 52 -1.68 19.90 26.33
C THR A 52 -2.80 18.88 26.43
N PRO A 53 -4.09 19.31 26.51
CA PRO A 53 -5.22 18.39 26.56
C PRO A 53 -5.24 17.52 25.30
N SER A 54 -5.15 16.20 25.49
CA SER A 54 -5.28 15.24 24.40
C SER A 54 -6.75 15.19 23.98
N GLY A 55 -7.13 15.95 22.95
CA GLY A 55 -8.50 15.90 22.40
C GLY A 55 -9.12 17.25 22.10
N GLU A 56 -8.46 18.35 22.41
CA GLU A 56 -8.92 19.66 21.93
C GLU A 56 -8.44 19.92 20.49
N GLU A 57 -9.27 20.67 19.76
CA GLU A 57 -8.95 21.08 18.39
C GLU A 57 -7.65 21.89 18.39
N SER A 58 -6.70 21.50 17.55
CA SER A 58 -5.47 22.26 17.36
C SER A 58 -5.82 23.64 16.81
N SER A 59 -5.49 24.72 17.54
CA SER A 59 -5.66 26.10 17.06
C SER A 59 -4.73 26.43 15.89
N TYR A 60 -3.73 25.60 15.64
CA TYR A 60 -2.80 25.68 14.52
C TYR A 60 -2.81 24.33 13.79
N GLY A 61 -3.51 24.25 12.67
CA GLY A 61 -3.57 23.07 11.87
C GLY A 61 -4.90 22.90 11.14
N ASP A 62 -5.19 21.69 10.69
CA ASP A 62 -6.41 21.36 9.96
C ASP A 62 -7.65 21.18 10.85
N GLN A 63 -7.54 21.49 12.15
CA GLN A 63 -8.59 21.38 13.18
C GLN A 63 -9.24 20.00 13.26
N ARG A 64 -8.52 18.96 12.86
CA ARG A 64 -9.00 17.57 12.97
C ARG A 64 -8.69 17.03 14.36
N THR A 65 -9.72 16.65 15.07
CA THR A 65 -9.59 15.90 16.32
C THR A 65 -9.43 14.41 16.00
N THR A 66 -8.90 13.65 16.95
CA THR A 66 -8.87 12.18 16.85
C THR A 66 -10.27 11.60 16.67
N THR A 67 -11.30 12.29 17.15
CA THR A 67 -12.71 11.93 16.96
C THR A 67 -13.17 12.20 15.53
N SER A 68 -12.70 13.29 14.90
CA SER A 68 -13.02 13.58 13.50
C SER A 68 -12.28 12.68 12.50
N LEU A 69 -11.14 12.10 12.91
CA LEU A 69 -10.39 11.12 12.13
C LEU A 69 -10.97 9.70 12.27
N ARG A 70 -11.75 9.46 13.32
CA ARG A 70 -12.48 8.19 13.46
C ARG A 70 -13.70 8.26 12.55
N PRO A 71 -13.81 7.39 11.54
CA PRO A 71 -15.03 7.34 10.74
C PRO A 71 -16.22 7.15 11.69
N PRO A 72 -17.31 7.93 11.54
CA PRO A 72 -18.46 7.84 12.42
C PRO A 72 -18.98 6.41 12.42
N VAL A 73 -18.93 5.75 13.59
CA VAL A 73 -19.38 4.35 13.76
C VAL A 73 -20.88 4.20 13.45
N ALA A 74 -21.63 5.31 13.40
CA ALA A 74 -23.05 5.37 13.06
C ALA A 74 -23.31 5.43 11.54
N ALA A 75 -22.30 5.64 10.70
CA ALA A 75 -22.46 5.70 9.25
C ALA A 75 -22.05 4.41 8.53
N VAL A 76 -21.74 3.34 9.26
CA VAL A 76 -21.53 1.99 8.69
C VAL A 76 -22.86 1.30 8.41
N ASN A 77 -23.98 1.92 8.81
CA ASN A 77 -25.32 1.43 8.48
C ASN A 77 -25.86 2.12 7.23
N ALA A 78 -25.80 1.37 6.13
CA ALA A 78 -26.65 1.48 4.96
C ALA A 78 -26.80 2.88 4.34
N ALA A 79 -25.95 3.21 3.40
CA ALA A 79 -26.15 4.04 2.21
C ALA A 79 -25.00 4.97 1.82
N GLN A 80 -23.81 4.89 2.37
CA GLN A 80 -22.69 5.43 1.63
C GLN A 80 -22.24 4.35 0.64
N LYS A 81 -22.75 4.45 -0.60
CA LYS A 81 -22.22 3.69 -1.73
C LYS A 81 -20.70 3.88 -1.70
N ALA A 82 -19.96 2.81 -1.51
CA ALA A 82 -18.49 2.88 -1.42
C ALA A 82 -17.97 3.62 -2.65
N ASP A 83 -17.03 4.56 -2.46
CA ASP A 83 -16.45 5.30 -3.58
C ASP A 83 -15.45 4.42 -4.31
N GLY A 84 -15.89 3.78 -5.39
CA GLY A 84 -15.08 2.91 -6.22
C GLY A 84 -13.83 3.59 -6.79
N LYS A 85 -13.90 4.89 -7.08
CA LYS A 85 -12.75 5.67 -7.55
C LYS A 85 -11.68 5.81 -6.48
N GLN A 86 -12.06 6.10 -5.23
CA GLN A 86 -11.11 6.21 -4.13
C GLN A 86 -10.46 4.87 -3.83
N ILE A 87 -11.22 3.78 -3.87
CA ILE A 87 -10.69 2.43 -3.70
C ILE A 87 -9.69 2.11 -4.82
N TYR A 88 -10.03 2.45 -6.06
CA TYR A 88 -9.15 2.25 -7.22
C TYR A 88 -7.84 3.01 -7.07
N ILE A 89 -7.88 4.29 -6.74
CA ILE A 89 -6.68 5.12 -6.54
C ILE A 89 -5.79 4.53 -5.44
N GLY A 90 -6.38 4.11 -4.33
CA GLY A 90 -5.63 3.62 -3.18
C GLY A 90 -5.06 2.21 -3.33
N LYS A 91 -5.63 1.35 -4.19
CA LYS A 91 -5.30 -0.08 -4.23
C LYS A 91 -4.90 -0.61 -5.60
N CYS A 92 -5.35 -0.01 -6.68
CA CYS A 92 -5.22 -0.55 -8.03
C CYS A 92 -4.33 0.30 -8.94
N ALA A 93 -4.38 1.62 -8.78
CA ALA A 93 -3.70 2.57 -9.66
C ALA A 93 -2.17 2.45 -9.65
N ALA A 94 -1.58 1.93 -8.60
CA ALA A 94 -0.13 1.69 -8.54
C ALA A 94 0.36 0.75 -9.68
N CYS A 95 -0.45 -0.26 -10.03
CA CYS A 95 -0.15 -1.20 -11.11
C CYS A 95 -0.89 -0.82 -12.41
N HIS A 96 -2.20 -0.57 -12.34
CA HIS A 96 -3.03 -0.33 -13.51
C HIS A 96 -3.06 1.11 -13.98
N GLN A 97 -2.32 2.01 -13.33
CA GLN A 97 -2.23 3.45 -13.57
C GLN A 97 -3.59 4.17 -13.38
N ALA A 98 -3.54 5.46 -13.06
CA ALA A 98 -4.76 6.27 -12.88
C ALA A 98 -5.61 6.36 -14.16
N THR A 99 -4.99 6.16 -15.32
CA THR A 99 -5.63 6.16 -16.64
C THR A 99 -6.24 4.81 -17.02
N GLY A 100 -6.07 3.76 -16.20
CA GLY A 100 -6.51 2.40 -16.54
C GLY A 100 -5.77 1.74 -17.70
N LEU A 101 -4.69 2.35 -18.20
CA LEU A 101 -3.94 1.82 -19.35
C LEU A 101 -2.89 0.77 -18.95
N GLY A 102 -2.61 0.64 -17.64
CA GLY A 102 -1.58 -0.27 -17.17
C GLY A 102 -0.18 0.14 -17.62
N ILE A 103 0.73 -0.83 -17.62
CA ILE A 103 2.10 -0.69 -18.15
C ILE A 103 2.31 -1.80 -19.19
N PRO A 104 2.54 -1.45 -20.46
CA PRO A 104 2.68 -2.44 -21.53
C PRO A 104 3.70 -3.54 -21.18
N GLY A 105 3.31 -4.78 -21.38
CA GLY A 105 4.15 -5.94 -21.10
C GLY A 105 4.32 -6.30 -19.62
N VAL A 106 3.88 -5.44 -18.67
CA VAL A 106 4.03 -5.66 -17.22
C VAL A 106 2.66 -5.76 -16.54
N PHE A 107 1.85 -4.71 -16.63
CA PHE A 107 0.52 -4.67 -16.03
C PHE A 107 -0.53 -4.44 -17.11
N PRO A 108 -1.57 -5.29 -17.20
CA PRO A 108 -2.57 -5.19 -18.25
C PRO A 108 -3.41 -3.93 -18.13
N PRO A 109 -3.90 -3.38 -19.26
CA PRO A 109 -4.87 -2.31 -19.27
C PRO A 109 -6.22 -2.82 -18.76
N LEU A 110 -6.95 -1.95 -18.06
CA LEU A 110 -8.35 -2.14 -17.67
C LEU A 110 -9.28 -1.43 -18.68
N ALA A 111 -8.78 -0.37 -19.30
CA ALA A 111 -9.48 0.37 -20.35
C ALA A 111 -9.68 -0.52 -21.58
N GLY A 112 -10.94 -0.84 -21.89
CA GLY A 112 -11.33 -1.70 -23.01
C GLY A 112 -10.92 -3.17 -22.85
N SER A 113 -10.59 -3.62 -21.64
CA SER A 113 -10.24 -5.01 -21.37
C SER A 113 -11.48 -5.89 -21.42
N GLU A 114 -11.42 -6.98 -22.17
CA GLU A 114 -12.46 -8.00 -22.26
C GLU A 114 -12.80 -8.64 -20.91
N TRP A 115 -11.84 -8.70 -20.00
CA TRP A 115 -12.03 -9.21 -18.64
C TRP A 115 -12.79 -8.24 -17.75
N VAL A 116 -12.70 -6.94 -18.03
CA VAL A 116 -13.40 -5.90 -17.28
C VAL A 116 -14.81 -5.71 -17.80
N VAL A 117 -14.97 -5.61 -19.12
CA VAL A 117 -16.27 -5.33 -19.74
C VAL A 117 -17.12 -6.57 -19.97
N GLY A 118 -16.52 -7.76 -19.82
CA GLY A 118 -17.16 -9.06 -20.03
C GLY A 118 -17.97 -9.53 -18.82
N ASP A 119 -17.90 -10.84 -18.58
CA ASP A 119 -18.67 -11.52 -17.52
C ASP A 119 -18.30 -11.00 -16.12
N GLU A 120 -19.31 -10.58 -15.38
CA GLU A 120 -19.16 -10.02 -14.03
C GLU A 120 -18.72 -11.06 -12.99
N LYS A 121 -19.07 -12.33 -13.17
CA LYS A 121 -18.65 -13.41 -12.28
C LYS A 121 -17.16 -13.71 -12.46
N ILE A 122 -16.67 -13.67 -13.70
CA ILE A 122 -15.23 -13.84 -13.98
C ILE A 122 -14.45 -12.67 -13.39
N LEU A 123 -14.89 -11.44 -13.60
CA LEU A 123 -14.24 -10.26 -13.01
C LEU A 123 -14.25 -10.35 -11.49
N THR A 124 -15.37 -10.74 -10.89
CA THR A 124 -15.49 -10.92 -9.44
C THR A 124 -14.52 -12.01 -8.94
N SER A 125 -14.38 -13.11 -9.67
CA SER A 125 -13.45 -14.18 -9.34
C SER A 125 -11.99 -13.73 -9.37
N ILE A 126 -11.61 -12.92 -10.37
CA ILE A 126 -10.30 -12.29 -10.47
C ILE A 126 -10.04 -11.42 -9.23
N MET A 127 -11.02 -10.61 -8.84
CA MET A 127 -10.88 -9.73 -7.68
C MET A 127 -10.80 -10.49 -6.37
N LEU A 128 -11.59 -11.53 -6.19
CA LEU A 128 -11.63 -12.31 -4.96
C LEU A 128 -10.37 -13.14 -4.74
N HIS A 129 -9.87 -13.80 -5.77
CA HIS A 129 -8.81 -14.80 -5.63
C HIS A 129 -7.48 -14.38 -6.26
N GLY A 130 -7.48 -13.34 -7.08
CA GLY A 130 -6.31 -12.94 -7.84
C GLY A 130 -5.99 -13.90 -9.00
N VAL A 131 -4.95 -13.56 -9.72
CA VAL A 131 -4.45 -14.37 -10.85
C VAL A 131 -2.94 -14.46 -10.75
N ASN A 132 -2.39 -15.64 -10.96
CA ASN A 132 -0.95 -15.85 -11.05
C ASN A 132 -0.66 -16.73 -12.27
N GLY A 133 -0.36 -16.10 -13.40
CA GLY A 133 -0.10 -16.81 -14.65
C GLY A 133 -0.36 -15.97 -15.88
N GLU A 134 -0.44 -16.66 -17.01
CA GLU A 134 -0.63 -16.01 -18.31
C GLU A 134 -2.07 -15.54 -18.51
N MET A 135 -2.21 -14.29 -18.88
CA MET A 135 -3.49 -13.67 -19.17
C MET A 135 -3.38 -12.82 -20.45
N GLU A 136 -4.11 -13.21 -21.45
CA GLU A 136 -4.23 -12.42 -22.68
C GLU A 136 -5.23 -11.29 -22.46
N VAL A 137 -4.80 -10.06 -22.71
CA VAL A 137 -5.63 -8.85 -22.62
C VAL A 137 -5.40 -8.01 -23.87
N LYS A 138 -6.46 -7.78 -24.63
CA LYS A 138 -6.42 -7.03 -25.89
C LYS A 138 -5.36 -7.56 -26.86
N GLY A 139 -5.24 -8.89 -26.97
CA GLY A 139 -4.29 -9.56 -27.84
C GLY A 139 -2.83 -9.55 -27.36
N THR A 140 -2.57 -9.03 -26.17
CA THR A 140 -1.23 -9.04 -25.55
C THR A 140 -1.23 -9.98 -24.36
N VAL A 141 -0.23 -10.85 -24.27
CA VAL A 141 -0.06 -11.77 -23.15
C VAL A 141 0.72 -11.10 -22.03
N TYR A 142 0.11 -11.08 -20.87
CA TYR A 142 0.72 -10.61 -19.62
C TYR A 142 1.02 -11.81 -18.72
N LYS A 143 2.21 -11.79 -18.11
CA LYS A 143 2.67 -12.85 -17.20
C LYS A 143 2.99 -12.19 -15.87
N GLY A 144 2.11 -12.32 -14.92
CA GLY A 144 2.30 -11.68 -13.63
C GLY A 144 1.33 -12.19 -12.58
N ALA A 145 1.49 -11.69 -11.37
CA ALA A 145 0.60 -11.99 -10.26
C ALA A 145 -0.24 -10.75 -9.91
N MET A 146 -1.55 -10.89 -10.00
CA MET A 146 -2.50 -9.95 -9.43
C MET A 146 -2.93 -10.48 -8.06
N PRO A 147 -2.74 -9.74 -6.97
CA PRO A 147 -3.12 -10.20 -5.64
C PRO A 147 -4.64 -10.33 -5.48
N ALA A 148 -5.04 -11.20 -4.56
CA ALA A 148 -6.43 -11.35 -4.14
C ALA A 148 -6.88 -10.16 -3.27
N TRP A 149 -8.10 -9.68 -3.48
CA TRP A 149 -8.72 -8.60 -2.73
C TRP A 149 -9.90 -9.07 -1.87
N LYS A 150 -9.92 -10.34 -1.49
CA LYS A 150 -10.99 -10.95 -0.68
C LYS A 150 -11.18 -10.29 0.69
N SER A 151 -10.23 -9.50 1.16
CA SER A 151 -10.33 -8.71 2.41
C SER A 151 -11.21 -7.48 2.29
N LEU A 152 -11.53 -7.03 1.07
CA LEU A 152 -12.50 -5.97 0.85
C LEU A 152 -13.92 -6.47 1.08
N SER A 153 -14.80 -5.59 1.55
CA SER A 153 -16.22 -5.91 1.66
C SER A 153 -16.85 -6.11 0.28
N ASP A 154 -18.00 -6.80 0.24
CA ASP A 154 -18.72 -7.00 -1.02
C ASP A 154 -19.17 -5.68 -1.64
N GLY A 155 -19.52 -4.69 -0.81
CA GLY A 155 -19.84 -3.34 -1.26
C GLY A 155 -18.64 -2.61 -1.87
N ASP A 156 -17.44 -2.72 -1.27
CA ASP A 156 -16.24 -2.10 -1.79
C ASP A 156 -15.81 -2.74 -3.11
N LEU A 157 -15.89 -4.07 -3.21
CA LEU A 157 -15.60 -4.81 -4.44
C LEU A 157 -16.57 -4.43 -5.54
N ALA A 158 -17.88 -4.40 -5.26
CA ALA A 158 -18.89 -3.98 -6.21
C ALA A 158 -18.66 -2.55 -6.71
N ALA A 159 -18.32 -1.63 -5.80
CA ALA A 159 -18.06 -0.24 -6.13
C ALA A 159 -16.83 -0.07 -7.03
N VAL A 160 -15.69 -0.68 -6.69
CA VAL A 160 -14.48 -0.56 -7.51
C VAL A 160 -14.63 -1.26 -8.86
N MET A 161 -15.31 -2.40 -8.93
CA MET A 161 -15.59 -3.07 -10.19
C MET A 161 -16.54 -2.26 -11.07
N SER A 162 -17.58 -1.66 -10.49
CA SER A 162 -18.49 -0.75 -11.22
C SER A 162 -17.73 0.48 -11.75
N TYR A 163 -16.83 1.05 -10.97
CA TYR A 163 -15.99 2.16 -11.41
C TYR A 163 -15.15 1.78 -12.63
N ILE A 164 -14.38 0.69 -12.58
CA ILE A 164 -13.54 0.28 -13.71
C ILE A 164 -14.35 -0.15 -14.95
N ARG A 165 -15.58 -0.57 -14.77
CA ARG A 165 -16.50 -0.94 -15.87
C ARG A 165 -17.15 0.26 -16.56
N SER A 166 -17.11 1.44 -15.95
CA SER A 166 -17.72 2.68 -16.47
C SER A 166 -16.73 3.78 -16.80
N ASP A 167 -15.46 3.70 -16.36
CA ASP A 167 -14.46 4.72 -16.64
C ASP A 167 -13.60 4.38 -17.87
N TRP A 168 -12.77 5.31 -18.29
CA TRP A 168 -11.82 5.23 -19.42
C TRP A 168 -12.42 4.76 -20.76
N GLY A 169 -13.71 5.06 -20.98
CA GLY A 169 -14.46 4.65 -22.18
C GLY A 169 -15.10 3.28 -22.08
N ASN A 170 -14.94 2.55 -21.00
CA ASN A 170 -15.75 1.36 -20.70
C ASN A 170 -17.22 1.77 -20.49
N LYS A 171 -18.16 0.93 -20.96
CA LYS A 171 -19.60 1.19 -20.90
C LYS A 171 -20.36 -0.07 -20.52
N SER A 172 -19.97 -0.71 -19.44
CA SER A 172 -20.61 -1.93 -18.92
C SER A 172 -21.47 -1.62 -17.70
N ALA A 173 -22.43 -2.48 -17.42
CA ALA A 173 -23.31 -2.34 -16.26
C ALA A 173 -22.55 -2.34 -14.93
N GLU A 174 -23.10 -1.65 -13.94
CA GLU A 174 -22.62 -1.71 -12.56
C GLU A 174 -22.74 -3.14 -12.04
N ILE A 175 -21.87 -3.49 -11.12
CA ILE A 175 -21.91 -4.79 -10.43
C ILE A 175 -22.65 -4.62 -9.10
N GLU A 176 -23.65 -5.45 -8.90
CA GLU A 176 -24.42 -5.47 -7.66
C GLU A 176 -23.65 -6.20 -6.55
N THR A 177 -23.80 -5.72 -5.33
CA THR A 177 -23.19 -6.36 -4.13
C THR A 177 -23.62 -7.82 -3.99
N GLY A 178 -24.85 -8.15 -4.37
CA GLY A 178 -25.36 -9.52 -4.33
C GLY A 178 -24.60 -10.50 -5.22
N ILE A 179 -24.10 -10.04 -6.38
CA ILE A 179 -23.29 -10.85 -7.28
C ILE A 179 -21.95 -11.18 -6.63
N VAL A 180 -21.34 -10.19 -5.96
CA VAL A 180 -20.09 -10.38 -5.25
C VAL A 180 -20.26 -11.38 -4.10
N ALA A 181 -21.30 -11.23 -3.30
CA ALA A 181 -21.60 -12.14 -2.20
C ALA A 181 -21.83 -13.58 -2.69
N ALA A 182 -22.63 -13.74 -3.74
CA ALA A 182 -22.90 -15.05 -4.34
C ALA A 182 -21.63 -15.72 -4.88
N GLN A 183 -20.78 -14.94 -5.57
CA GLN A 183 -19.51 -15.45 -6.11
C GLN A 183 -18.51 -15.79 -5.00
N ARG A 184 -18.45 -14.99 -3.93
CA ARG A 184 -17.64 -15.29 -2.74
C ARG A 184 -18.06 -16.61 -2.08
N ASP A 185 -19.37 -16.84 -1.94
CA ASP A 185 -19.90 -18.09 -1.40
C ASP A 185 -19.62 -19.28 -2.31
N ALA A 186 -19.83 -19.13 -3.61
CA ALA A 186 -19.58 -20.17 -4.60
C ALA A 186 -18.12 -20.60 -4.64
N THR A 187 -17.19 -19.67 -4.40
CA THR A 187 -15.74 -19.90 -4.49
C THR A 187 -15.02 -19.93 -3.15
N LYS A 188 -15.76 -20.03 -2.03
CA LYS A 188 -15.19 -19.97 -0.66
C LYS A 188 -14.15 -21.04 -0.36
N SER A 189 -14.22 -22.19 -1.01
CA SER A 189 -13.24 -23.27 -0.87
C SER A 189 -11.92 -23.00 -1.60
N ARG A 190 -11.88 -22.00 -2.49
CA ARG A 190 -10.67 -21.66 -3.23
C ARG A 190 -9.70 -20.87 -2.36
N THR A 191 -8.51 -21.41 -2.21
CA THR A 191 -7.41 -20.77 -1.47
C THR A 191 -6.34 -20.19 -2.39
N GLU A 192 -6.19 -20.77 -3.58
CA GLU A 192 -5.15 -20.43 -4.54
C GLU A 192 -5.64 -19.43 -5.60
N PRO A 193 -4.78 -18.53 -6.08
CA PRO A 193 -5.10 -17.67 -7.22
C PRO A 193 -5.36 -18.52 -8.49
N TYR A 194 -6.07 -17.93 -9.43
CA TYR A 194 -6.24 -18.54 -10.74
C TYR A 194 -4.93 -18.58 -11.51
N LYS A 195 -4.66 -19.70 -12.19
CA LYS A 195 -3.41 -19.95 -12.94
C LYS A 195 -3.38 -19.27 -14.32
N GLY A 196 -4.22 -18.29 -14.54
CA GLY A 196 -4.32 -17.51 -15.77
C GLY A 196 -5.71 -17.51 -16.39
N GLY A 197 -5.81 -16.91 -17.58
CA GLY A 197 -7.07 -16.71 -18.27
C GLY A 197 -7.75 -17.98 -18.73
N GLN A 198 -7.01 -19.04 -18.99
CA GLN A 198 -7.57 -20.34 -19.42
C GLN A 198 -8.43 -20.97 -18.31
N GLU A 199 -7.93 -20.96 -17.08
CA GLU A 199 -8.68 -21.52 -15.94
C GLU A 199 -9.94 -20.70 -15.63
N LEU A 200 -9.85 -19.39 -15.77
CA LEU A 200 -11.02 -18.49 -15.58
C LEU A 200 -12.13 -18.75 -16.60
N LYS A 201 -11.78 -19.10 -17.84
CA LYS A 201 -12.75 -19.43 -18.90
C LYS A 201 -13.37 -20.80 -18.75
N SER A 202 -12.67 -21.74 -18.13
CA SER A 202 -13.13 -23.13 -17.96
C SER A 202 -13.90 -23.38 -16.65
N GLY A 203 -13.78 -22.48 -15.69
CA GLY A 203 -14.34 -22.62 -14.33
C GLY A 203 -15.47 -21.64 -14.00
N GLY A 204 -16.02 -20.92 -15.00
CA GLY A 204 -17.16 -20.01 -14.86
C GLY A 204 -18.50 -20.67 -15.06
#